data_0ca0949e102702c6df698bd5727a365d
#
_entry.id   0ca0949e102702c6df698bd5727a365d
#
_cell.length_a   1.000
_cell.length_b   1.000
_cell.length_c   1.000
_cell.angle_alpha   90.00
_cell.angle_beta   90.00
_cell.angle_gamma   90.00
#
_symmetry.space_group_name_H-M   'P 1'
#
loop_
_entity.id
_entity.type
_entity.pdbx_description
1 polymer ?
#
loop_
_entity_poly.entity_id
_entity_poly.type
_entity_poly.pdbx_seq_one_letter_code
_entity_poly.pdbx_strand_id
1 'polypeptide(L)'
;MANNFLEVNNVDFKAGGKTKVKNVSFSVQNEGDIICLLGPSGIGKTTILRTIAGLEKINNGSIIINNKTISSKKIHIEPEDRNISLAFQDNSLFPHYNVEKNILIGTEKKNKKKIKINAKEIVEFLNLKKILNKYPHEISAGEAQRSSLARALVSNPDLLLLDEPLSNVDQSFKEEIQVELKQLLSKSKITTIIVTHDSYEAFYLGSKCGIILNKQLKQFDDPYNVYHFPNSVEVV
;
A
#
# COMPACT_ATOMS: atom_id res chain seq x y z
N MET A 1 22.82 15.60 0.95
CA MET A 1 22.04 14.67 0.13
C MET A 1 20.66 14.59 0.76
N ALA A 2 19.57 14.73 0.00
CA ALA A 2 18.24 14.61 0.55
C ALA A 2 18.07 13.15 1.05
N ASN A 3 17.66 12.97 2.30
CA ASN A 3 17.39 11.65 2.86
C ASN A 3 16.02 11.20 2.35
N ASN A 4 16.00 10.24 1.41
CA ASN A 4 14.75 9.64 0.97
C ASN A 4 14.20 8.69 2.05
N PHE A 5 12.87 8.72 2.24
CA PHE A 5 12.20 7.78 3.12
C PHE A 5 12.29 6.33 2.60
N LEU A 6 12.01 6.13 1.30
CA LEU A 6 12.10 4.84 0.63
C LEU A 6 12.91 4.96 -0.66
N GLU A 7 13.80 4.01 -0.89
CA GLU A 7 14.50 3.86 -2.16
C GLU A 7 14.38 2.43 -2.67
N VAL A 8 13.99 2.30 -3.91
CA VAL A 8 14.01 1.06 -4.69
C VAL A 8 15.00 1.25 -5.83
N ASN A 9 16.10 0.50 -5.82
CA ASN A 9 17.22 0.69 -6.73
C ASN A 9 17.47 -0.56 -7.59
N ASN A 10 17.13 -0.48 -8.88
CA ASN A 10 17.38 -1.52 -9.90
C ASN A 10 16.88 -2.93 -9.50
N VAL A 11 15.65 -3.00 -8.96
CA VAL A 11 15.07 -4.26 -8.47
C VAL A 11 14.29 -4.99 -9.54
N ASP A 12 14.54 -6.30 -9.68
CA ASP A 12 13.67 -7.21 -10.40
C ASP A 12 12.70 -7.88 -9.42
N PHE A 13 11.42 -7.60 -9.61
CA PHE A 13 10.34 -8.19 -8.82
C PHE A 13 9.90 -9.53 -9.39
N LYS A 14 9.94 -10.59 -8.58
CA LYS A 14 9.67 -11.97 -8.99
C LYS A 14 8.57 -12.59 -8.15
N ALA A 15 7.75 -13.42 -8.77
CA ALA A 15 6.79 -14.29 -8.09
C ALA A 15 6.87 -15.70 -8.68
N GLY A 16 6.94 -16.72 -7.80
CA GLY A 16 7.08 -18.12 -8.24
C GLY A 16 8.29 -18.34 -9.15
N GLY A 17 9.42 -17.67 -8.89
CA GLY A 17 10.65 -17.76 -9.70
C GLY A 17 10.61 -17.00 -11.03
N LYS A 18 9.46 -16.49 -11.46
CA LYS A 18 9.32 -15.73 -12.73
C LYS A 18 9.37 -14.23 -12.49
N THR A 19 10.17 -13.51 -13.27
CA THR A 19 10.24 -12.04 -13.20
C THR A 19 8.93 -11.43 -13.73
N LYS A 20 8.30 -10.63 -12.88
CA LYS A 20 7.06 -9.91 -13.17
C LYS A 20 7.35 -8.48 -13.64
N VAL A 21 8.18 -7.74 -12.91
CA VAL A 21 8.60 -6.38 -13.29
C VAL A 21 10.11 -6.28 -13.17
N LYS A 22 10.76 -5.62 -14.14
CA LYS A 22 12.23 -5.59 -14.28
C LYS A 22 12.81 -4.22 -14.04
N ASN A 23 13.99 -4.18 -13.44
CA ASN A 23 14.85 -3.00 -13.34
C ASN A 23 14.11 -1.75 -12.84
N VAL A 24 13.34 -1.92 -11.77
CA VAL A 24 12.53 -0.84 -11.21
C VAL A 24 13.39 0.01 -10.28
N SER A 25 13.35 1.33 -10.50
CA SER A 25 13.96 2.31 -9.62
C SER A 25 13.00 3.47 -9.39
N PHE A 26 12.73 3.77 -8.13
CA PHE A 26 12.01 4.97 -7.71
C PHE A 26 12.35 5.32 -6.26
N SER A 27 12.07 6.54 -5.86
CA SER A 27 12.26 7.00 -4.49
C SER A 27 11.07 7.79 -3.97
N VAL A 28 10.82 7.67 -2.67
CA VAL A 28 9.85 8.47 -1.92
C VAL A 28 10.64 9.39 -1.01
N GLN A 29 10.48 10.69 -1.17
CA GLN A 29 11.31 11.67 -0.47
C GLN A 29 10.82 11.91 0.96
N ASN A 30 9.51 12.16 1.11
CA ASN A 30 8.99 12.59 2.39
C ASN A 30 8.21 11.48 3.08
N GLU A 31 8.32 11.42 4.40
CA GLU A 31 7.40 10.63 5.21
C GLU A 31 5.99 11.22 5.09
N GLY A 32 5.00 10.34 4.88
CA GLY A 32 3.61 10.74 4.67
C GLY A 32 3.20 10.91 3.21
N ASP A 33 4.13 10.80 2.25
CA ASP A 33 3.79 10.81 0.83
C ASP A 33 2.93 9.58 0.46
N ILE A 34 1.99 9.77 -0.47
CA ILE A 34 1.16 8.71 -1.04
C ILE A 34 1.63 8.45 -2.47
N ILE A 35 2.11 7.25 -2.73
CA ILE A 35 2.59 6.81 -4.03
C ILE A 35 1.58 5.86 -4.65
N CYS A 36 1.15 6.13 -5.88
CA CYS A 36 0.28 5.22 -6.63
C CYS A 36 1.06 4.54 -7.76
N LEU A 37 1.00 3.20 -7.83
CA LEU A 37 1.55 2.43 -8.94
C LEU A 37 0.39 1.93 -9.81
N LEU A 38 0.30 2.46 -11.02
CA LEU A 38 -0.75 2.20 -11.99
C LEU A 38 -0.28 1.23 -13.06
N GLY A 39 -1.15 0.33 -13.48
CA GLY A 39 -0.89 -0.59 -14.58
C GLY A 39 -1.95 -1.67 -14.70
N PRO A 40 -2.01 -2.42 -15.81
CA PRO A 40 -3.02 -3.44 -16.04
C PRO A 40 -2.96 -4.57 -15.01
N SER A 41 -4.07 -5.28 -14.86
CA SER A 41 -4.16 -6.45 -13.98
C SER A 41 -3.16 -7.53 -14.40
N GLY A 42 -2.53 -8.19 -13.41
CA GLY A 42 -1.55 -9.25 -13.66
C GLY A 42 -0.15 -8.77 -14.07
N ILE A 43 0.12 -7.47 -14.23
CA ILE A 43 1.43 -6.95 -14.62
C ILE A 43 2.52 -7.16 -13.55
N GLY A 44 2.13 -7.36 -12.29
CA GLY A 44 3.05 -7.58 -11.18
C GLY A 44 3.02 -6.52 -10.08
N LYS A 45 2.00 -5.68 -10.03
CA LYS A 45 1.83 -4.64 -8.98
C LYS A 45 1.82 -5.24 -7.57
N THR A 46 1.00 -6.25 -7.32
CA THR A 46 0.97 -7.02 -6.06
C THR A 46 2.34 -7.60 -5.71
N THR A 47 3.08 -8.06 -6.72
CA THR A 47 4.44 -8.61 -6.52
C THR A 47 5.40 -7.55 -5.97
N ILE A 48 5.28 -6.30 -6.43
CA ILE A 48 6.07 -5.18 -5.89
C ILE A 48 5.75 -4.99 -4.40
N LEU A 49 4.46 -4.92 -4.03
CA LEU A 49 4.06 -4.76 -2.63
C LEU A 49 4.55 -5.93 -1.76
N ARG A 50 4.34 -7.17 -2.22
CA ARG A 50 4.79 -8.37 -1.49
C ARG A 50 6.30 -8.38 -1.26
N THR A 51 7.07 -7.96 -2.24
CA THR A 51 8.54 -7.88 -2.14
C THR A 51 8.97 -6.79 -1.15
N ILE A 52 8.35 -5.61 -1.19
CA ILE A 52 8.63 -4.53 -0.24
C ILE A 52 8.23 -4.95 1.18
N ALA A 53 7.12 -5.68 1.33
CA ALA A 53 6.69 -6.24 2.62
C ALA A 53 7.62 -7.35 3.15
N GLY A 54 8.49 -7.94 2.31
CA GLY A 54 9.41 -9.01 2.70
C GLY A 54 8.90 -10.43 2.44
N LEU A 55 7.75 -10.57 1.80
CA LEU A 55 7.17 -11.88 1.45
C LEU A 55 7.88 -12.55 0.26
N GLU A 56 8.66 -11.78 -0.50
CA GLU A 56 9.42 -12.26 -1.66
C GLU A 56 10.85 -11.72 -1.58
N LYS A 57 11.84 -12.56 -1.93
CA LYS A 57 13.26 -12.17 -1.95
C LYS A 57 13.65 -11.55 -3.29
N ILE A 58 14.59 -10.62 -3.26
CA ILE A 58 15.19 -10.05 -4.47
C ILE A 58 16.55 -10.68 -4.75
N ASN A 59 16.92 -10.76 -6.03
CA ASN A 59 18.22 -11.30 -6.46
C ASN A 59 19.18 -10.20 -6.92
N ASN A 60 18.67 -9.02 -7.26
CA ASN A 60 19.44 -7.85 -7.69
C ASN A 60 18.82 -6.59 -7.14
N GLY A 61 19.59 -5.51 -7.13
CA GLY A 61 19.16 -4.22 -6.61
C GLY A 61 19.12 -4.16 -5.09
N SER A 62 18.45 -3.13 -4.59
CA SER A 62 18.26 -2.91 -3.15
C SER A 62 16.96 -2.17 -2.85
N ILE A 63 16.38 -2.43 -1.67
CA ILE A 63 15.27 -1.69 -1.09
C ILE A 63 15.75 -1.14 0.25
N ILE A 64 15.63 0.17 0.42
CA ILE A 64 16.13 0.92 1.57
C ILE A 64 14.97 1.73 2.15
N ILE A 65 14.75 1.65 3.46
CA ILE A 65 13.77 2.47 4.21
C ILE A 65 14.51 3.17 5.34
N ASN A 66 14.35 4.49 5.46
CA ASN A 66 15.00 5.30 6.49
C ASN A 66 16.51 5.01 6.58
N ASN A 67 17.20 5.00 5.45
CA ASN A 67 18.64 4.69 5.32
C ASN A 67 19.03 3.26 5.76
N LYS A 68 18.07 2.38 6.03
CA LYS A 68 18.33 0.98 6.36
C LYS A 68 17.99 0.09 5.18
N THR A 69 18.96 -0.67 4.68
CA THR A 69 18.70 -1.69 3.65
C THR A 69 17.87 -2.82 4.25
N ILE A 70 16.66 -3.02 3.70
CA ILE A 70 15.73 -4.08 4.11
C ILE A 70 15.75 -5.28 3.17
N SER A 71 16.14 -5.08 1.92
CA SER A 71 16.33 -6.16 0.94
C SER A 71 17.49 -5.83 0.00
N SER A 72 18.33 -6.82 -0.26
CA SER A 72 19.37 -6.81 -1.29
C SER A 72 19.73 -8.25 -1.64
N LYS A 73 20.71 -8.47 -2.54
CA LYS A 73 21.22 -9.83 -2.82
C LYS A 73 21.74 -10.55 -1.55
N LYS A 74 22.25 -9.80 -0.56
CA LYS A 74 22.86 -10.35 0.66
C LYS A 74 22.01 -10.18 1.92
N ILE A 75 21.07 -9.24 1.90
CA ILE A 75 20.25 -8.86 3.05
C ILE A 75 18.79 -9.13 2.72
N HIS A 76 18.10 -9.80 3.63
CA HIS A 76 16.66 -9.94 3.61
C HIS A 76 16.15 -9.88 5.02
N ILE A 77 15.50 -8.78 5.37
CA ILE A 77 14.80 -8.63 6.65
C ILE A 77 13.46 -9.32 6.50
N GLU A 78 13.12 -10.21 7.42
CA GLU A 78 11.83 -10.93 7.38
C GLU A 78 10.64 -9.96 7.61
N PRO A 79 9.41 -10.28 7.12
CA PRO A 79 8.26 -9.39 7.20
C PRO A 79 7.92 -8.91 8.62
N GLU A 80 8.04 -9.77 9.62
CA GLU A 80 7.76 -9.44 11.02
C GLU A 80 8.70 -8.40 11.61
N ASP A 81 9.93 -8.28 11.08
CA ASP A 81 10.96 -7.32 11.49
C ASP A 81 10.93 -6.02 10.68
N ARG A 82 10.05 -5.95 9.66
CA ARG A 82 9.76 -4.72 8.91
C ARG A 82 8.57 -4.03 9.55
N ASN A 83 8.67 -2.78 9.91
CA ASN A 83 7.50 -2.03 10.36
C ASN A 83 6.63 -1.60 9.17
N ILE A 84 6.17 -2.58 8.39
CA ILE A 84 5.38 -2.43 7.17
C ILE A 84 4.05 -3.17 7.37
N SER A 85 2.95 -2.55 6.99
CA SER A 85 1.64 -3.21 6.93
C SER A 85 1.18 -3.35 5.49
N LEU A 86 0.63 -4.52 5.16
CA LEU A 86 0.07 -4.82 3.84
C LEU A 86 -1.40 -5.20 3.99
N ALA A 87 -2.27 -4.44 3.33
CA ALA A 87 -3.68 -4.80 3.13
C ALA A 87 -3.84 -5.42 1.73
N PHE A 88 -4.24 -6.68 1.71
CA PHE A 88 -4.48 -7.44 0.49
C PHE A 88 -5.86 -7.15 -0.10
N GLN A 89 -6.02 -7.34 -1.41
CA GLN A 89 -7.28 -7.22 -2.14
C GLN A 89 -8.38 -8.13 -1.56
N ASP A 90 -8.04 -9.35 -1.13
CA ASP A 90 -8.96 -10.35 -0.59
C ASP A 90 -9.40 -10.09 0.87
N ASN A 91 -9.16 -8.88 1.39
CA ASN A 91 -9.48 -8.42 2.75
C ASN A 91 -8.90 -9.27 3.90
N SER A 92 -8.56 -10.51 3.69
CA SER A 92 -7.85 -11.47 4.58
C SER A 92 -8.22 -11.37 6.08
N LEU A 93 -9.49 -11.12 6.41
CA LEU A 93 -9.94 -11.10 7.80
C LEU A 93 -9.95 -12.53 8.36
N PHE A 94 -9.59 -12.66 9.63
CA PHE A 94 -9.67 -13.94 10.34
C PHE A 94 -11.13 -14.30 10.58
N PRO A 95 -11.65 -15.40 10.00
CA PRO A 95 -13.09 -15.72 10.03
C PRO A 95 -13.61 -16.07 11.43
N HIS A 96 -12.73 -16.51 12.33
CA HIS A 96 -13.04 -16.88 13.71
C HIS A 96 -12.95 -15.69 14.69
N TYR A 97 -12.62 -14.50 14.23
CA TYR A 97 -12.62 -13.28 15.00
C TYR A 97 -13.70 -12.31 14.50
N ASN A 98 -14.34 -11.59 15.42
CA ASN A 98 -15.19 -10.46 15.06
C ASN A 98 -14.35 -9.31 14.49
N VAL A 99 -15.00 -8.27 13.97
CA VAL A 99 -14.34 -7.10 13.37
C VAL A 99 -13.43 -6.41 14.38
N GLU A 100 -13.86 -6.23 15.61
CA GLU A 100 -13.05 -5.58 16.64
C GLU A 100 -11.73 -6.32 16.88
N LYS A 101 -11.78 -7.65 17.10
CA LYS A 101 -10.59 -8.48 17.27
C LYS A 101 -9.68 -8.47 16.04
N ASN A 102 -10.27 -8.53 14.83
CA ASN A 102 -9.53 -8.42 13.59
C ASN A 102 -8.73 -7.11 13.52
N ILE A 103 -9.33 -5.98 13.90
CA ILE A 103 -8.66 -4.69 13.95
C ILE A 103 -7.56 -4.67 15.01
N LEU A 104 -7.86 -5.13 16.23
CA LEU A 104 -6.95 -5.02 17.38
C LEU A 104 -5.72 -5.92 17.29
N ILE A 105 -5.76 -7.02 16.53
CA ILE A 105 -4.55 -7.83 16.25
C ILE A 105 -3.42 -6.96 15.68
N GLY A 106 -3.73 -5.92 14.91
CA GLY A 106 -2.72 -4.98 14.43
C GLY A 106 -1.99 -4.22 15.55
N THR A 107 -2.57 -4.13 16.76
CA THR A 107 -1.95 -3.42 17.90
C THR A 107 -0.96 -4.26 18.71
N GLU A 108 -0.92 -5.57 18.54
CA GLU A 108 -0.08 -6.48 19.33
C GLU A 108 1.42 -6.27 19.07
N LYS A 109 1.79 -5.70 17.93
CA LYS A 109 3.15 -5.24 17.69
C LYS A 109 3.41 -3.99 18.51
N LYS A 110 4.09 -4.14 19.65
CA LYS A 110 4.52 -3.03 20.52
C LYS A 110 5.55 -2.14 19.80
N ASN A 111 5.09 -1.28 18.93
CA ASN A 111 5.92 -0.21 18.39
C ASN A 111 6.11 0.87 19.46
N LYS A 112 7.35 1.08 19.92
CA LYS A 112 7.73 2.17 20.83
C LYS A 112 7.59 3.56 20.21
N LYS A 113 7.18 3.66 18.94
CA LYS A 113 6.99 4.92 18.23
C LYS A 113 5.69 5.60 18.66
N LYS A 114 5.67 6.93 18.58
CA LYS A 114 4.46 7.74 18.83
C LYS A 114 3.34 7.28 17.90
N ILE A 115 2.19 6.92 18.47
CA ILE A 115 0.99 6.53 17.71
C ILE A 115 0.55 7.73 16.89
N LYS A 116 0.48 7.57 15.57
CA LYS A 116 0.11 8.63 14.62
C LYS A 116 -1.40 8.88 14.61
N ILE A 117 -2.18 7.79 14.74
CA ILE A 117 -3.65 7.83 14.82
C ILE A 117 -4.13 6.69 15.72
N ASN A 118 -5.09 6.96 16.61
CA ASN A 118 -5.55 5.91 17.53
C ASN A 118 -6.64 5.03 16.94
N ALA A 119 -6.82 3.82 17.50
CA ALA A 119 -7.78 2.84 16.99
C ALA A 119 -9.23 3.36 16.97
N LYS A 120 -9.64 4.17 17.96
CA LYS A 120 -11.01 4.74 18.00
C LYS A 120 -11.24 5.70 16.84
N GLU A 121 -10.28 6.57 16.56
CA GLU A 121 -10.37 7.50 15.42
C GLU A 121 -10.45 6.75 14.08
N ILE A 122 -9.67 5.68 13.92
CA ILE A 122 -9.71 4.84 12.72
C ILE A 122 -11.09 4.18 12.57
N VAL A 123 -11.62 3.59 13.64
CA VAL A 123 -12.94 2.94 13.66
C VAL A 123 -14.07 3.92 13.33
N GLU A 124 -14.02 5.14 13.91
CA GLU A 124 -15.01 6.19 13.62
C GLU A 124 -14.91 6.67 12.18
N PHE A 125 -13.70 6.95 11.72
CA PHE A 125 -13.45 7.45 10.38
C PHE A 125 -13.89 6.46 9.28
N LEU A 126 -13.66 5.17 9.49
CA LEU A 126 -14.06 4.11 8.56
C LEU A 126 -15.49 3.59 8.78
N ASN A 127 -16.30 4.28 9.62
CA ASN A 127 -17.70 3.93 9.89
C ASN A 127 -17.90 2.47 10.36
N LEU A 128 -16.97 1.93 11.17
CA LEU A 128 -16.98 0.54 11.60
C LEU A 128 -17.69 0.28 12.93
N LYS A 129 -18.06 1.35 13.68
CA LYS A 129 -18.59 1.25 15.05
C LYS A 129 -19.79 0.28 15.19
N LYS A 130 -20.69 0.27 14.19
CA LYS A 130 -21.90 -0.53 14.21
C LYS A 130 -21.65 -2.03 13.96
N ILE A 131 -20.51 -2.40 13.42
CA ILE A 131 -20.18 -3.77 13.01
C ILE A 131 -19.06 -4.41 13.82
N LEU A 132 -18.54 -3.76 14.85
CA LEU A 132 -17.41 -4.25 15.65
C LEU A 132 -17.63 -5.67 16.21
N ASN A 133 -18.87 -5.98 16.61
CA ASN A 133 -19.24 -7.28 17.18
C ASN A 133 -19.58 -8.35 16.12
N LYS A 134 -19.70 -7.97 14.84
CA LYS A 134 -20.02 -8.89 13.74
C LYS A 134 -18.79 -9.68 13.30
N TYR A 135 -19.04 -10.85 12.74
CA TYR A 135 -18.02 -11.69 12.12
C TYR A 135 -17.88 -11.39 10.62
N PRO A 136 -16.77 -11.77 9.97
CA PRO A 136 -16.55 -11.52 8.54
C PRO A 136 -17.65 -12.00 7.61
N HIS A 137 -18.34 -13.08 7.94
CA HIS A 137 -19.45 -13.61 7.15
C HIS A 137 -20.79 -12.86 7.33
N GLU A 138 -20.86 -11.91 8.27
CA GLU A 138 -22.04 -11.11 8.58
C GLU A 138 -21.95 -9.67 8.04
N ILE A 139 -20.87 -9.34 7.38
CA ILE A 139 -20.58 -7.99 6.88
C ILE A 139 -20.46 -7.96 5.35
N SER A 140 -20.74 -6.80 4.75
CA SER A 140 -20.55 -6.60 3.31
C SER A 140 -19.07 -6.61 2.90
N ALA A 141 -18.80 -6.81 1.61
CA ALA A 141 -17.44 -6.77 1.07
C ALA A 141 -16.76 -5.42 1.34
N GLY A 142 -17.47 -4.29 1.21
CA GLY A 142 -16.96 -2.97 1.53
C GLY A 142 -16.66 -2.77 3.01
N GLU A 143 -17.50 -3.31 3.92
CA GLU A 143 -17.23 -3.30 5.37
C GLU A 143 -16.01 -4.18 5.71
N ALA A 144 -15.86 -5.33 5.08
CA ALA A 144 -14.69 -6.19 5.24
C ALA A 144 -13.40 -5.48 4.77
N GLN A 145 -13.47 -4.78 3.65
CA GLN A 145 -12.34 -4.00 3.12
C GLN A 145 -11.95 -2.87 4.06
N ARG A 146 -12.89 -2.06 4.54
CA ARG A 146 -12.63 -1.03 5.55
C ARG A 146 -12.08 -1.61 6.85
N SER A 147 -12.56 -2.78 7.29
CA SER A 147 -12.04 -3.47 8.47
C SER A 147 -10.59 -3.94 8.29
N SER A 148 -10.23 -4.45 7.11
CA SER A 148 -8.86 -4.83 6.75
C SER A 148 -7.92 -3.62 6.72
N LEU A 149 -8.38 -2.50 6.16
CA LEU A 149 -7.66 -1.23 6.17
C LEU A 149 -7.45 -0.72 7.60
N ALA A 150 -8.49 -0.77 8.45
CA ALA A 150 -8.39 -0.40 9.86
C ALA A 150 -7.31 -1.21 10.58
N ARG A 151 -7.29 -2.55 10.40
CA ARG A 151 -6.27 -3.44 10.97
C ARG A 151 -4.86 -3.04 10.54
N ALA A 152 -4.67 -2.73 9.26
CA ALA A 152 -3.38 -2.32 8.74
C ALA A 152 -2.90 -0.98 9.32
N LEU A 153 -3.80 -0.01 9.50
CA LEU A 153 -3.49 1.32 10.06
C LEU A 153 -3.23 1.29 11.57
N VAL A 154 -4.01 0.50 12.32
CA VAL A 154 -3.90 0.40 13.79
C VAL A 154 -2.53 -0.14 14.23
N SER A 155 -1.85 -0.90 13.37
CA SER A 155 -0.48 -1.35 13.63
C SER A 155 0.56 -0.22 13.65
N ASN A 156 0.17 1.00 13.27
CA ASN A 156 1.02 2.20 13.21
C ASN A 156 2.33 1.96 12.41
N PRO A 157 2.23 1.54 11.15
CA PRO A 157 3.40 1.18 10.36
C PRO A 157 4.21 2.41 9.93
N ASP A 158 5.48 2.20 9.58
CA ASP A 158 6.29 3.22 8.89
C ASP A 158 5.86 3.36 7.44
N LEU A 159 5.51 2.23 6.80
CA LEU A 159 5.05 2.14 5.42
C LEU A 159 3.78 1.28 5.34
N LEU A 160 2.73 1.84 4.76
CA LEU A 160 1.48 1.15 4.46
C LEU A 160 1.45 0.76 2.98
N LEU A 161 1.11 -0.48 2.70
CA LEU A 161 0.96 -1.03 1.36
C LEU A 161 -0.49 -1.44 1.14
N LEU A 162 -1.13 -0.89 0.10
CA LEU A 162 -2.52 -1.14 -0.23
C LEU A 162 -2.63 -1.76 -1.63
N ASP A 163 -3.18 -2.96 -1.69
CA ASP A 163 -3.39 -3.69 -2.95
C ASP A 163 -4.84 -3.54 -3.40
N GLU A 164 -5.07 -2.71 -4.41
CA GLU A 164 -6.38 -2.39 -5.00
C GLU A 164 -7.45 -2.05 -3.93
N PRO A 165 -7.22 -1.03 -3.07
CA PRO A 165 -8.03 -0.80 -1.87
C PRO A 165 -9.49 -0.43 -2.13
N LEU A 166 -9.87 -0.08 -3.35
CA LEU A 166 -11.24 0.31 -3.72
C LEU A 166 -11.85 -0.58 -4.81
N SER A 167 -11.24 -1.72 -5.11
CA SER A 167 -11.72 -2.63 -6.18
C SER A 167 -13.09 -3.26 -5.90
N ASN A 168 -13.42 -3.48 -4.63
CA ASN A 168 -14.67 -4.12 -4.19
C ASN A 168 -15.73 -3.09 -3.71
N VAL A 169 -15.53 -1.81 -4.02
CA VAL A 169 -16.46 -0.75 -3.67
C VAL A 169 -17.40 -0.47 -4.84
N ASP A 170 -18.70 -0.39 -4.56
CA ASP A 170 -19.68 0.00 -5.56
C ASP A 170 -19.36 1.38 -6.13
N GLN A 171 -19.52 1.55 -7.44
CA GLN A 171 -19.16 2.78 -8.15
C GLN A 171 -19.84 4.02 -7.56
N SER A 172 -21.07 3.88 -7.07
CA SER A 172 -21.84 4.97 -6.44
C SER A 172 -21.24 5.51 -5.14
N PHE A 173 -20.42 4.72 -4.44
CA PHE A 173 -19.77 5.10 -3.17
C PHE A 173 -18.26 5.31 -3.32
N LYS A 174 -17.71 5.00 -4.48
CA LYS A 174 -16.26 4.99 -4.69
C LYS A 174 -15.63 6.36 -4.46
N GLU A 175 -16.25 7.41 -4.96
CA GLU A 175 -15.76 8.79 -4.81
C GLU A 175 -15.74 9.23 -3.34
N GLU A 176 -16.81 8.95 -2.60
CA GLU A 176 -16.89 9.26 -1.17
C GLU A 176 -15.77 8.57 -0.39
N ILE A 177 -15.58 7.27 -0.63
CA ILE A 177 -14.54 6.49 0.04
C ILE A 177 -13.13 6.92 -0.38
N GLN A 178 -12.93 7.36 -1.62
CA GLN A 178 -11.65 7.95 -2.05
C GLN A 178 -11.31 9.22 -1.27
N VAL A 179 -12.30 10.10 -1.08
CA VAL A 179 -12.12 11.33 -0.29
C VAL A 179 -11.77 10.99 1.15
N GLU A 180 -12.51 10.07 1.76
CA GLU A 180 -12.27 9.60 3.12
C GLU A 180 -10.87 8.98 3.26
N LEU A 181 -10.51 8.08 2.34
CA LEU A 181 -9.19 7.43 2.35
C LEU A 181 -8.05 8.45 2.25
N LYS A 182 -8.16 9.42 1.35
CA LYS A 182 -7.16 10.49 1.20
C LYS A 182 -7.01 11.31 2.47
N GLN A 183 -8.12 11.70 3.10
CA GLN A 183 -8.13 12.46 4.34
C GLN A 183 -7.47 11.66 5.49
N LEU A 184 -7.82 10.37 5.62
CA LEU A 184 -7.26 9.48 6.63
C LEU A 184 -5.75 9.32 6.47
N LEU A 185 -5.28 9.04 5.25
CA LEU A 185 -3.86 8.88 4.96
C LEU A 185 -3.08 10.18 5.21
N SER A 186 -3.63 11.32 4.76
CA SER A 186 -3.02 12.64 4.98
C SER A 186 -2.94 12.99 6.48
N LYS A 187 -3.98 12.70 7.25
CA LYS A 187 -4.01 12.93 8.70
C LYS A 187 -3.02 12.04 9.46
N SER A 188 -2.93 10.76 9.06
CA SER A 188 -2.04 9.79 9.71
C SER A 188 -0.56 10.06 9.44
N LYS A 189 -0.23 10.76 8.35
CA LYS A 189 1.14 10.96 7.85
C LYS A 189 1.93 9.64 7.74
N ILE A 190 1.23 8.56 7.42
CA ILE A 190 1.85 7.27 7.14
C ILE A 190 2.20 7.24 5.66
N THR A 191 3.46 7.02 5.33
CA THR A 191 3.87 6.84 3.94
C THR A 191 3.15 5.64 3.36
N THR A 192 2.53 5.80 2.20
CA THR A 192 1.65 4.79 1.64
C THR A 192 2.00 4.50 0.18
N ILE A 193 2.05 3.22 -0.18
CA ILE A 193 2.10 2.79 -1.58
C ILE A 193 0.78 2.09 -1.90
N ILE A 194 0.07 2.60 -2.89
CA ILE A 194 -1.18 2.05 -3.41
C ILE A 194 -0.90 1.46 -4.78
N VAL A 195 -1.32 0.23 -5.03
CA VAL A 195 -1.37 -0.29 -6.40
C VAL A 195 -2.81 -0.36 -6.86
N THR A 196 -3.05 0.07 -8.09
CA THR A 196 -4.39 0.12 -8.68
C THR A 196 -4.31 -0.03 -10.21
N HIS A 197 -5.43 -0.36 -10.83
CA HIS A 197 -5.59 -0.28 -12.28
C HIS A 197 -6.48 0.92 -12.69
N ASP A 198 -6.96 1.69 -11.72
CA ASP A 198 -7.82 2.85 -11.93
C ASP A 198 -7.00 4.14 -11.93
N SER A 199 -6.95 4.82 -13.07
CA SER A 199 -6.20 6.07 -13.22
C SER A 199 -6.77 7.22 -12.39
N TYR A 200 -8.10 7.30 -12.24
CA TYR A 200 -8.73 8.33 -11.41
C TYR A 200 -8.33 8.17 -9.94
N GLU A 201 -8.37 6.93 -9.44
CA GLU A 201 -7.91 6.61 -8.09
C GLU A 201 -6.45 7.02 -7.90
N ALA A 202 -5.57 6.62 -8.83
CA ALA A 202 -4.14 6.92 -8.74
C ALA A 202 -3.86 8.42 -8.75
N PHE A 203 -4.48 9.17 -9.64
CA PHE A 203 -4.26 10.62 -9.78
C PHE A 203 -4.90 11.42 -8.65
N TYR A 204 -6.01 10.94 -8.10
CA TYR A 204 -6.65 11.60 -6.97
C TYR A 204 -5.89 11.39 -5.66
N LEU A 205 -5.47 10.16 -5.37
CA LEU A 205 -4.84 9.81 -4.09
C LEU A 205 -3.34 10.17 -4.06
N GLY A 206 -2.61 9.91 -5.15
CA GLY A 206 -1.16 9.96 -5.19
C GLY A 206 -0.57 11.37 -5.16
N SER A 207 0.51 11.56 -4.41
CA SER A 207 1.44 12.68 -4.59
C SER A 207 2.44 12.41 -5.72
N LYS A 208 2.72 11.13 -5.97
CA LYS A 208 3.48 10.63 -7.11
C LYS A 208 2.77 9.41 -7.71
N CYS A 209 2.88 9.27 -9.04
CA CYS A 209 2.33 8.14 -9.79
C CYS A 209 3.43 7.44 -10.59
N GLY A 210 3.49 6.11 -10.47
CA GLY A 210 4.36 5.25 -11.26
C GLY A 210 3.55 4.42 -12.24
N ILE A 211 3.87 4.50 -13.53
CA ILE A 211 3.19 3.76 -14.59
C ILE A 211 3.97 2.50 -14.93
N ILE A 212 3.36 1.34 -14.71
CA ILE A 212 3.96 0.03 -14.96
C ILE A 212 3.32 -0.58 -16.21
N LEU A 213 4.10 -0.67 -17.28
CA LEU A 213 3.70 -1.27 -18.54
C LEU A 213 4.85 -2.15 -19.07
N ASN A 214 4.51 -3.20 -19.82
CA ASN A 214 5.49 -4.09 -20.43
C ASN A 214 6.56 -4.61 -19.45
N LYS A 215 6.14 -4.87 -18.19
CA LYS A 215 7.02 -5.32 -17.10
C LYS A 215 8.13 -4.32 -16.72
N GLN A 216 7.91 -3.04 -16.92
CA GLN A 216 8.84 -1.96 -16.58
C GLN A 216 8.09 -0.78 -15.93
N LEU A 217 8.78 -0.04 -15.08
CA LEU A 217 8.33 1.27 -14.66
C LEU A 217 8.67 2.28 -15.77
N LYS A 218 7.66 2.75 -16.50
CA LYS A 218 7.83 3.62 -17.67
C LYS A 218 7.97 5.10 -17.29
N GLN A 219 7.25 5.51 -16.26
CA GLN A 219 7.28 6.87 -15.75
C GLN A 219 7.02 6.87 -14.25
N PHE A 220 7.66 7.79 -13.53
CA PHE A 220 7.41 8.02 -12.11
C PHE A 220 7.51 9.51 -11.83
N ASP A 221 6.37 10.17 -11.67
CA ASP A 221 6.28 11.61 -11.47
C ASP A 221 5.01 12.01 -10.71
N ASP A 222 4.78 13.32 -10.50
CA ASP A 222 3.49 13.77 -9.99
C ASP A 222 2.35 13.50 -11.00
N PRO A 223 1.09 13.40 -10.52
CA PRO A 223 -0.05 13.09 -11.37
C PRO A 223 -0.21 14.02 -12.57
N TYR A 224 0.08 15.32 -12.38
CA TYR A 224 -0.03 16.31 -13.45
C TYR A 224 0.95 16.02 -14.58
N ASN A 225 2.22 15.75 -14.25
CA ASN A 225 3.25 15.43 -15.23
C ASN A 225 2.98 14.09 -15.94
N VAL A 226 2.50 13.08 -15.21
CA VAL A 226 2.14 11.79 -15.82
C VAL A 226 1.03 11.96 -16.84
N TYR A 227 0.03 12.79 -16.55
CA TYR A 227 -1.12 13.01 -17.43
C TYR A 227 -0.79 13.92 -18.63
N HIS A 228 -0.11 15.05 -18.40
CA HIS A 228 0.13 16.06 -19.43
C HIS A 228 1.43 15.89 -20.21
N PHE A 229 2.42 15.21 -19.63
CA PHE A 229 3.75 15.02 -20.23
C PHE A 229 4.18 13.54 -20.16
N PRO A 230 3.42 12.64 -20.81
CA PRO A 230 3.75 11.21 -20.80
C PRO A 230 5.07 10.95 -21.52
N ASN A 231 5.92 10.13 -20.92
CA ASN A 231 7.26 9.80 -21.48
C ASN A 231 7.17 8.96 -22.77
N SER A 232 6.03 8.35 -23.07
CA SER A 232 5.78 7.59 -24.27
C SER A 232 4.28 7.49 -24.57
N VAL A 233 3.94 7.17 -25.83
CA VAL A 233 2.55 6.91 -26.26
C VAL A 233 1.89 5.77 -25.47
N GLU A 234 2.66 4.85 -24.90
CA GLU A 234 2.15 3.75 -24.09
C GLU A 234 1.62 4.21 -22.72
N VAL A 235 1.98 5.40 -22.28
CA VAL A 235 1.58 5.99 -20.97
C VAL A 235 0.27 6.79 -21.07
N VAL A 236 -0.14 7.13 -22.30
CA VAL A 236 -1.37 7.93 -22.59
C VAL A 236 -2.64 7.13 -22.29
#